data_1b8afa006bf010ebc4123661214e12ba
#
_entry.id   1b8afa006bf010ebc4123661214e12ba
#
_cell.length_a   1.000
_cell.length_b   1.000
_cell.length_c   1.000
_cell.angle_alpha   90.00
_cell.angle_beta   90.00
_cell.angle_gamma   90.00
#
_symmetry.space_group_name_H-M   'P 1'
#
loop_
_entity.id
_entity.type
_entity.pdbx_description
1 polymer ?
#
loop_
_entity_poly.entity_id
_entity_poly.type
_entity_poly.pdbx_seq_one_letter_code
_entity_poly.pdbx_strand_id
1 'polypeptide(L)'
;AVVARIKIISKLDIAERRIPQDGASTFKSDTKEIDLRVSILPTKNNERIVMRILNKDAGDKALADLGFEEKDLEKLVKAITSPQGMVLVTGPTGSGKTTTLYSVLKHINKPGMNILTAEDPVEYEMEGIGQVQVKEGIGYTFEEALRSFLRQDPEVILVGEIRDKATVDIALKAALTGHLVFSTLHTND
;
A
#
# COMPACT_ATOMS: atom_id res chain seq x y z
N ALA A 1 -13.31 -30.36 -0.16
CA ALA A 1 -13.91 -29.67 1.01
C ALA A 1 -13.08 -28.43 1.41
N VAL A 2 -11.76 -28.54 1.56
CA VAL A 2 -10.89 -27.43 2.06
C VAL A 2 -10.89 -26.24 1.10
N VAL A 3 -10.64 -26.45 -0.20
CA VAL A 3 -10.63 -25.38 -1.23
C VAL A 3 -11.94 -24.58 -1.23
N ALA A 4 -13.07 -25.27 -1.25
CA ALA A 4 -14.38 -24.62 -1.25
C ALA A 4 -14.59 -23.75 0.01
N ARG A 5 -14.14 -24.22 1.17
CA ARG A 5 -14.22 -23.43 2.41
C ARG A 5 -13.36 -22.18 2.36
N ILE A 6 -12.13 -22.30 1.83
CA ILE A 6 -11.23 -21.15 1.66
C ILE A 6 -11.84 -20.14 0.66
N LYS A 7 -12.40 -20.60 -0.46
CA LYS A 7 -13.11 -19.72 -1.39
C LYS A 7 -14.25 -18.94 -0.72
N ILE A 8 -15.07 -19.63 0.09
CA ILE A 8 -16.18 -18.99 0.81
C ILE A 8 -15.68 -17.88 1.72
N ILE A 9 -14.72 -18.18 2.59
CA ILE A 9 -14.21 -17.19 3.57
C ILE A 9 -13.46 -16.04 2.92
N SER A 10 -12.91 -16.25 1.71
CA SER A 10 -12.20 -15.25 0.93
C SER A 10 -13.09 -14.53 -0.10
N LYS A 11 -14.41 -14.79 -0.08
CA LYS A 11 -15.41 -14.21 -0.99
C LYS A 11 -15.12 -14.50 -2.47
N LEU A 12 -14.57 -15.67 -2.76
CA LEU A 12 -14.26 -16.16 -4.11
C LEU A 12 -15.36 -17.06 -4.65
N ASP A 13 -15.45 -17.20 -5.98
CA ASP A 13 -16.43 -18.05 -6.65
C ASP A 13 -16.06 -19.53 -6.48
N ILE A 14 -16.96 -20.28 -5.85
CA ILE A 14 -16.78 -21.71 -5.58
C ILE A 14 -16.95 -22.54 -6.86
N ALA A 15 -17.79 -22.08 -7.78
CA ALA A 15 -18.12 -22.78 -9.01
C ALA A 15 -17.03 -22.63 -10.07
N GLU A 16 -16.34 -21.48 -10.09
CA GLU A 16 -15.25 -21.23 -11.04
C GLU A 16 -13.96 -21.95 -10.60
N ARG A 17 -13.43 -22.81 -11.48
CA ARG A 17 -12.25 -23.63 -11.24
C ARG A 17 -11.23 -23.58 -12.37
N ARG A 18 -11.51 -22.77 -13.42
CA ARG A 18 -10.73 -22.75 -14.66
C ARG A 18 -9.79 -21.60 -14.74
N ILE A 19 -10.02 -20.54 -13.97
CA ILE A 19 -9.22 -19.33 -13.95
C ILE A 19 -8.68 -19.05 -12.55
N PRO A 20 -7.52 -18.35 -12.42
CA PRO A 20 -7.00 -17.90 -11.14
C PRO A 20 -8.00 -16.97 -10.45
N GLN A 21 -8.00 -17.02 -9.12
CA GLN A 21 -8.81 -16.13 -8.29
C GLN A 21 -7.97 -15.61 -7.12
N ASP A 22 -8.06 -14.33 -6.86
CA ASP A 22 -7.40 -13.67 -5.74
C ASP A 22 -8.44 -13.04 -4.81
N GLY A 23 -8.23 -13.17 -3.52
CA GLY A 23 -9.15 -12.64 -2.52
C GLY A 23 -8.47 -12.40 -1.18
N ALA A 24 -9.24 -11.88 -0.25
CA ALA A 24 -8.79 -11.62 1.11
C ALA A 24 -9.78 -12.22 2.12
N SER A 25 -9.26 -12.57 3.29
CA SER A 25 -10.04 -13.05 4.41
C SER A 25 -9.42 -12.56 5.70
N THR A 26 -10.25 -12.23 6.67
CA THR A 26 -9.83 -11.94 8.03
C THR A 26 -10.15 -13.11 8.92
N PHE A 27 -9.15 -13.66 9.57
CA PHE A 27 -9.31 -14.70 10.57
C PHE A 27 -9.27 -14.09 11.97
N LYS A 28 -10.35 -14.29 12.73
CA LYS A 28 -10.46 -13.84 14.11
C LYS A 28 -10.30 -15.03 15.07
N SER A 29 -9.32 -14.93 15.93
CA SER A 29 -9.15 -15.79 17.09
C SER A 29 -9.49 -14.98 18.35
N ASP A 30 -9.69 -15.65 19.49
CA ASP A 30 -10.01 -14.99 20.76
C ASP A 30 -8.97 -13.94 21.20
N THR A 31 -7.75 -14.05 20.67
CA THR A 31 -6.62 -13.18 21.05
C THR A 31 -6.04 -12.36 19.91
N LYS A 32 -6.36 -12.69 18.65
CA LYS A 32 -5.74 -12.04 17.47
C LYS A 32 -6.68 -12.00 16.27
N GLU A 33 -6.56 -10.91 15.53
CA GLU A 33 -7.13 -10.76 14.21
C GLU A 33 -6.00 -10.79 13.18
N ILE A 34 -6.11 -11.68 12.18
CA ILE A 34 -5.09 -11.91 11.16
C ILE A 34 -5.73 -11.74 9.79
N ASP A 35 -5.20 -10.85 8.98
CA ASP A 35 -5.61 -10.72 7.60
C ASP A 35 -4.81 -11.67 6.72
N LEU A 36 -5.50 -12.31 5.79
CA LEU A 36 -4.95 -13.27 4.86
C LEU A 36 -5.20 -12.80 3.43
N ARG A 37 -4.19 -12.79 2.61
CA ARG A 37 -4.35 -12.78 1.15
C ARG A 37 -4.36 -14.22 0.66
N VAL A 38 -5.32 -14.51 -0.19
CA VAL A 38 -5.54 -15.85 -0.73
C VAL A 38 -5.46 -15.78 -2.24
N SER A 39 -4.55 -16.57 -2.81
CA SER A 39 -4.45 -16.76 -4.26
C SER A 39 -4.74 -18.22 -4.58
N ILE A 40 -5.63 -18.46 -5.54
CA ILE A 40 -6.03 -19.79 -6.00
C ILE A 40 -5.68 -19.90 -7.47
N LEU A 41 -4.86 -20.89 -7.78
CA LEU A 41 -4.39 -21.19 -9.13
C LEU A 41 -4.90 -22.56 -9.57
N PRO A 42 -5.69 -22.65 -10.66
CA PRO A 42 -6.02 -23.92 -11.27
C PRO A 42 -4.76 -24.66 -11.76
N THR A 43 -4.68 -25.95 -11.45
CA THR A 43 -3.65 -26.85 -11.96
C THR A 43 -4.31 -27.98 -12.74
N LYS A 44 -3.54 -28.80 -13.42
CA LYS A 44 -4.05 -29.89 -14.26
C LYS A 44 -5.05 -30.80 -13.52
N ASN A 45 -4.82 -31.07 -12.25
CA ASN A 45 -5.63 -32.05 -11.49
C ASN A 45 -6.40 -31.41 -10.33
N ASN A 46 -5.97 -30.26 -9.83
CA ASN A 46 -6.48 -29.65 -8.60
C ASN A 46 -6.35 -28.12 -8.65
N GLU A 47 -6.72 -27.48 -7.56
CA GLU A 47 -6.47 -26.05 -7.35
C GLU A 47 -5.36 -25.89 -6.28
N ARG A 48 -4.33 -25.12 -6.62
CA ARG A 48 -3.26 -24.73 -5.67
C ARG A 48 -3.71 -23.48 -4.94
N ILE A 49 -3.54 -23.47 -3.64
CA ILE A 49 -3.85 -22.31 -2.79
C ILE A 49 -2.56 -21.81 -2.14
N VAL A 50 -2.36 -20.51 -2.22
CA VAL A 50 -1.34 -19.79 -1.46
C VAL A 50 -2.05 -18.78 -0.56
N MET A 51 -1.75 -18.84 0.73
CA MET A 51 -2.25 -17.88 1.72
C MET A 51 -1.08 -17.12 2.31
N ARG A 52 -1.10 -15.81 2.18
CA ARG A 52 -0.11 -14.92 2.79
C ARG A 52 -0.72 -14.28 4.03
N ILE A 53 -0.07 -14.48 5.16
CA ILE A 53 -0.43 -13.83 6.42
C ILE A 53 0.05 -12.38 6.35
N LEU A 54 -0.87 -11.44 6.56
CA LEU A 54 -0.56 -10.02 6.68
C LEU A 54 -0.43 -9.71 8.18
N ASN A 55 0.78 -9.41 8.61
CA ASN A 55 1.04 -9.08 10.00
C ASN A 55 0.83 -7.58 10.20
N LYS A 56 -0.30 -7.18 10.80
CA LYS A 56 -0.61 -5.79 11.14
C LYS A 56 0.45 -5.19 12.10
N ASP A 57 0.98 -6.00 13.00
CA ASP A 57 1.98 -5.55 13.99
C ASP A 57 3.32 -5.17 13.34
N ALA A 58 3.67 -5.78 12.20
CA ALA A 58 4.92 -5.49 11.49
C ALA A 58 4.95 -4.09 10.87
N GLY A 59 3.79 -3.50 10.62
CA GLY A 59 3.64 -2.16 10.02
C GLY A 59 3.36 -1.05 11.04
N ASP A 60 3.09 -1.40 12.30
CA ASP A 60 2.70 -0.43 13.34
C ASP A 60 3.91 0.18 14.08
N LYS A 61 5.06 0.23 13.43
CA LYS A 61 6.25 0.84 14.02
C LYS A 61 6.13 2.37 14.05
N ALA A 62 6.52 2.96 15.18
CA ALA A 62 6.72 4.39 15.25
C ALA A 62 7.95 4.78 14.40
N LEU A 63 7.99 6.01 13.91
CA LEU A 63 9.10 6.49 13.09
C LEU A 63 10.45 6.39 13.82
N ALA A 64 10.46 6.60 15.15
CA ALA A 64 11.65 6.46 16.01
C ALA A 64 12.16 5.00 16.10
N ASP A 65 11.30 4.00 15.88
CA ASP A 65 11.63 2.58 16.01
C ASP A 65 12.20 1.97 14.71
N LEU A 66 12.34 2.79 13.66
CA LEU A 66 12.88 2.36 12.37
C LEU A 66 14.41 2.19 12.36
N GLY A 67 15.11 2.65 13.43
CA GLY A 67 16.55 2.51 13.56
C GLY A 67 17.38 3.58 12.85
N PHE A 68 16.78 4.72 12.52
CA PHE A 68 17.53 5.87 12.03
C PHE A 68 18.44 6.45 13.11
N GLU A 69 19.62 6.92 12.73
CA GLU A 69 20.43 7.79 13.61
C GLU A 69 19.68 9.11 13.87
N GLU A 70 19.87 9.69 15.06
CA GLU A 70 19.13 10.90 15.49
C GLU A 70 19.18 12.02 14.47
N LYS A 71 20.37 12.32 13.93
CA LYS A 71 20.55 13.37 12.90
C LYS A 71 19.82 13.09 11.60
N ASP A 72 19.69 11.83 11.21
CA ASP A 72 18.99 11.45 9.99
C ASP A 72 17.49 11.40 10.22
N LEU A 73 17.04 11.01 11.41
CA LEU A 73 15.65 11.12 11.81
C LEU A 73 15.16 12.57 11.79
N GLU A 74 15.96 13.51 12.31
CA GLU A 74 15.65 14.95 12.26
C GLU A 74 15.49 15.47 10.81
N LYS A 75 16.40 15.07 9.91
CA LYS A 75 16.29 15.41 8.49
C LYS A 75 15.04 14.83 7.85
N LEU A 76 14.74 13.55 8.16
CA LEU A 76 13.54 12.88 7.67
C LEU A 76 12.30 13.60 8.16
N VAL A 77 12.20 13.89 9.46
CA VAL A 77 11.06 14.61 10.04
C VAL A 77 10.86 15.96 9.36
N LYS A 78 11.94 16.70 9.13
CA LYS A 78 11.88 17.98 8.40
C LYS A 78 11.35 17.81 6.97
N ALA A 79 11.78 16.77 6.27
CA ALA A 79 11.32 16.50 4.90
C ALA A 79 9.84 16.12 4.86
N ILE A 80 9.40 15.23 5.75
CA ILE A 80 8.02 14.71 5.76
C ILE A 80 6.97 15.67 6.36
N THR A 81 7.42 16.74 6.99
CA THR A 81 6.56 17.84 7.49
C THR A 81 6.60 19.09 6.61
N SER A 82 7.29 19.01 5.46
CA SER A 82 7.29 20.09 4.48
C SER A 82 5.89 20.28 3.88
N PRO A 83 5.48 21.52 3.56
CA PRO A 83 4.15 21.77 3.01
C PRO A 83 3.97 21.21 1.61
N GLN A 84 5.04 21.00 0.87
CA GLN A 84 5.06 20.44 -0.47
C GLN A 84 6.42 19.84 -0.81
N GLY A 85 6.47 19.01 -1.82
CA GLY A 85 7.70 18.38 -2.33
C GLY A 85 7.53 16.90 -2.59
N MET A 86 8.62 16.23 -2.93
CA MET A 86 8.62 14.80 -3.18
C MET A 86 9.65 14.11 -2.29
N VAL A 87 9.24 13.04 -1.62
CA VAL A 87 10.11 12.16 -0.84
C VAL A 87 10.06 10.76 -1.46
N LEU A 88 11.23 10.24 -1.82
CA LEU A 88 11.38 8.92 -2.43
C LEU A 88 12.07 7.96 -1.47
N VAL A 89 11.48 6.78 -1.31
CA VAL A 89 12.08 5.66 -0.58
C VAL A 89 12.52 4.61 -1.59
N THR A 90 13.82 4.37 -1.67
CA THR A 90 14.41 3.46 -2.66
C THR A 90 15.01 2.23 -2.01
N GLY A 91 15.14 1.16 -2.78
CA GLY A 91 15.76 -0.09 -2.33
C GLY A 91 15.11 -1.33 -2.93
N PRO A 92 15.72 -2.51 -2.73
CA PRO A 92 15.22 -3.79 -3.22
C PRO A 92 13.94 -4.22 -2.49
N THR A 93 13.31 -5.28 -2.99
CA THR A 93 12.19 -5.93 -2.32
C THR A 93 12.60 -6.43 -0.92
N GLY A 94 11.77 -6.17 0.08
CA GLY A 94 12.04 -6.58 1.47
C GLY A 94 12.95 -5.64 2.26
N SER A 95 13.41 -4.52 1.70
CA SER A 95 14.25 -3.53 2.41
C SER A 95 13.49 -2.67 3.43
N GLY A 96 12.18 -2.80 3.54
CA GLY A 96 11.36 -2.05 4.49
C GLY A 96 10.76 -0.76 3.95
N LYS A 97 10.74 -0.54 2.61
CA LYS A 97 10.15 0.66 2.01
C LYS A 97 8.73 0.94 2.48
N THR A 98 7.86 -0.06 2.39
CA THR A 98 6.46 0.05 2.82
C THR A 98 6.36 0.34 4.32
N THR A 99 7.15 -0.34 5.14
CA THR A 99 7.19 -0.11 6.60
C THR A 99 7.58 1.34 6.90
N THR A 100 8.61 1.85 6.22
CA THR A 100 9.06 3.25 6.37
C THR A 100 7.97 4.23 5.97
N LEU A 101 7.34 4.04 4.80
CA LEU A 101 6.28 4.93 4.32
C LEU A 101 5.05 4.92 5.24
N TYR A 102 4.62 3.75 5.72
CA TYR A 102 3.49 3.66 6.63
C TYR A 102 3.79 4.30 7.98
N SER A 103 5.02 4.15 8.51
CA SER A 103 5.46 4.86 9.72
C SER A 103 5.50 6.38 9.53
N VAL A 104 5.89 6.84 8.34
CA VAL A 104 5.84 8.26 7.95
C VAL A 104 4.39 8.74 7.91
N LEU A 105 3.50 8.04 7.19
CA LEU A 105 2.09 8.40 7.11
C LEU A 105 1.45 8.47 8.50
N LYS A 106 1.72 7.49 9.36
CA LYS A 106 1.24 7.48 10.74
C LYS A 106 1.73 8.70 11.52
N HIS A 107 2.99 9.09 11.34
CA HIS A 107 3.57 10.25 12.03
C HIS A 107 2.92 11.58 11.63
N ILE A 108 2.58 11.73 10.34
CA ILE A 108 1.99 12.97 9.80
C ILE A 108 0.46 12.99 9.81
N ASN A 109 -0.19 11.83 10.01
CA ASN A 109 -1.64 11.71 10.06
C ASN A 109 -2.20 12.39 11.30
N LYS A 110 -2.72 13.59 11.11
CA LYS A 110 -3.33 14.43 12.17
C LYS A 110 -4.76 14.77 11.78
N PRO A 111 -5.63 15.05 12.76
CA PRO A 111 -6.97 15.55 12.47
C PRO A 111 -6.92 16.75 11.54
N GLY A 112 -7.70 16.70 10.44
CA GLY A 112 -7.75 17.76 9.43
C GLY A 112 -6.77 17.59 8.25
N MET A 113 -5.88 16.60 8.27
CA MET A 113 -5.02 16.26 7.13
C MET A 113 -5.76 15.33 6.16
N ASN A 114 -5.85 15.71 4.89
CA ASN A 114 -6.36 14.83 3.84
C ASN A 114 -5.20 14.07 3.19
N ILE A 115 -5.05 12.82 3.57
CA ILE A 115 -4.00 11.93 3.07
C ILE A 115 -4.63 10.88 2.16
N LEU A 116 -4.16 10.80 0.92
CA LEU A 116 -4.61 9.80 -0.05
C LEU A 116 -3.46 8.91 -0.50
N THR A 117 -3.72 7.60 -0.61
CA THR A 117 -2.73 6.65 -1.10
C THR A 117 -3.25 5.84 -2.27
N ALA A 118 -2.40 5.58 -3.26
CA ALA A 118 -2.63 4.62 -4.32
C ALA A 118 -1.62 3.47 -4.18
N GLU A 119 -2.09 2.25 -4.02
CA GLU A 119 -1.27 1.10 -3.65
C GLU A 119 -1.62 -0.15 -4.44
N ASP A 120 -0.64 -1.04 -4.63
CA ASP A 120 -0.82 -2.32 -5.33
C ASP A 120 -0.07 -3.45 -4.59
N PRO A 121 -0.73 -4.04 -3.60
CA PRO A 121 -2.00 -3.69 -2.99
C PRO A 121 -1.84 -2.89 -1.69
N VAL A 122 -2.94 -2.44 -1.09
CA VAL A 122 -2.96 -1.92 0.30
C VAL A 122 -2.52 -3.04 1.25
N GLU A 123 -1.51 -2.79 2.08
CA GLU A 123 -0.98 -3.83 2.99
C GLU A 123 -1.87 -4.01 4.22
N TYR A 124 -2.30 -2.91 4.84
CA TYR A 124 -3.30 -2.89 5.91
C TYR A 124 -3.98 -1.52 5.98
N GLU A 125 -5.18 -1.49 6.53
CA GLU A 125 -5.96 -0.26 6.66
C GLU A 125 -5.37 0.66 7.74
N MET A 126 -5.28 1.95 7.41
CA MET A 126 -4.88 3.02 8.32
C MET A 126 -6.05 3.96 8.55
N GLU A 127 -6.45 4.14 9.81
CA GLU A 127 -7.51 5.06 10.17
C GLU A 127 -7.17 6.49 9.78
N GLY A 128 -8.13 7.21 9.20
CA GLY A 128 -7.97 8.61 8.79
C GLY A 128 -7.23 8.81 7.47
N ILE A 129 -6.87 7.74 6.74
CA ILE A 129 -6.21 7.80 5.44
C ILE A 129 -7.11 7.20 4.36
N GLY A 130 -7.28 7.92 3.26
CA GLY A 130 -8.01 7.43 2.09
C GLY A 130 -7.12 6.52 1.23
N GLN A 131 -7.14 5.21 1.52
CA GLN A 131 -6.31 4.23 0.81
C GLN A 131 -7.05 3.63 -0.38
N VAL A 132 -6.47 3.77 -1.57
CA VAL A 132 -6.99 3.25 -2.82
C VAL A 132 -6.13 2.10 -3.31
N GLN A 133 -6.76 0.98 -3.59
CA GLN A 133 -6.10 -0.14 -4.23
C GLN A 133 -6.24 -0.04 -5.75
N VAL A 134 -5.11 0.00 -6.44
CA VAL A 134 -5.03 -0.05 -7.90
C VAL A 134 -5.63 -1.37 -8.42
N LYS A 135 -6.30 -1.29 -9.56
CA LYS A 135 -6.93 -2.42 -10.25
C LYS A 135 -6.74 -2.28 -11.76
N GLU A 136 -5.58 -2.61 -12.25
CA GLU A 136 -5.21 -2.47 -13.67
C GLU A 136 -6.19 -3.17 -14.61
N GLY A 137 -6.74 -4.32 -14.20
CA GLY A 137 -7.70 -5.10 -14.99
C GLY A 137 -9.01 -4.38 -15.34
N ILE A 138 -9.33 -3.30 -14.65
CA ILE A 138 -10.49 -2.42 -14.93
C ILE A 138 -10.08 -1.01 -15.32
N GLY A 139 -8.78 -0.80 -15.61
CA GLY A 139 -8.25 0.52 -16.00
C GLY A 139 -8.00 1.48 -14.83
N TYR A 140 -8.16 1.06 -13.57
CA TYR A 140 -7.86 1.89 -12.42
C TYR A 140 -6.38 1.75 -12.05
N THR A 141 -5.54 2.49 -12.76
CA THR A 141 -4.08 2.51 -12.64
C THR A 141 -3.60 3.53 -11.61
N PHE A 142 -2.29 3.54 -11.31
CA PHE A 142 -1.66 4.59 -10.49
C PHE A 142 -1.87 5.98 -11.10
N GLU A 143 -1.77 6.09 -12.42
CA GLU A 143 -2.01 7.34 -13.15
C GLU A 143 -3.43 7.86 -12.93
N GLU A 144 -4.45 7.01 -13.12
CA GLU A 144 -5.85 7.38 -12.94
C GLU A 144 -6.17 7.71 -11.48
N ALA A 145 -5.64 6.96 -10.53
CA ALA A 145 -5.78 7.26 -9.11
C ALA A 145 -5.21 8.65 -8.80
N LEU A 146 -3.99 8.93 -9.24
CA LEU A 146 -3.30 10.18 -8.99
C LEU A 146 -4.02 11.39 -9.62
N ARG A 147 -4.51 11.24 -10.87
CA ARG A 147 -5.36 12.26 -11.52
C ARG A 147 -6.64 12.55 -10.71
N SER A 148 -7.21 11.52 -10.13
CA SER A 148 -8.41 11.63 -9.30
C SER A 148 -8.12 12.33 -7.96
N PHE A 149 -6.98 12.03 -7.34
CA PHE A 149 -6.55 12.65 -6.09
C PHE A 149 -6.44 14.17 -6.19
N LEU A 150 -5.89 14.67 -7.28
CA LEU A 150 -5.75 16.12 -7.50
C LEU A 150 -7.09 16.90 -7.54
N ARG A 151 -8.22 16.19 -7.58
CA ARG A 151 -9.57 16.78 -7.48
C ARG A 151 -10.20 16.60 -6.08
N GLN A 152 -9.45 15.99 -5.16
CA GLN A 152 -9.91 15.71 -3.80
C GLN A 152 -9.23 16.59 -2.75
N ASP A 153 -8.45 17.59 -3.18
CA ASP A 153 -7.73 18.55 -2.34
C ASP A 153 -6.88 17.91 -1.23
N PRO A 154 -5.99 16.95 -1.58
CA PRO A 154 -5.14 16.29 -0.60
C PRO A 154 -3.94 17.16 -0.22
N GLU A 155 -3.57 17.20 1.06
CA GLU A 155 -2.28 17.74 1.50
C GLU A 155 -1.15 16.76 1.23
N VAL A 156 -1.43 15.45 1.36
CA VAL A 156 -0.44 14.39 1.22
C VAL A 156 -0.92 13.32 0.26
N ILE A 157 -0.06 12.92 -0.64
CA ILE A 157 -0.29 11.84 -1.61
C ILE A 157 0.81 10.80 -1.48
N LEU A 158 0.44 9.52 -1.34
CA LEU A 158 1.37 8.41 -1.50
C LEU A 158 1.05 7.67 -2.79
N VAL A 159 2.05 7.51 -3.65
CA VAL A 159 2.02 6.62 -4.81
C VAL A 159 2.91 5.42 -4.48
N GLY A 160 2.32 4.26 -4.29
CA GLY A 160 2.99 3.06 -3.78
C GLY A 160 4.27 2.74 -4.56
N GLU A 161 4.22 2.86 -5.87
CA GLU A 161 5.41 2.82 -6.74
C GLU A 161 5.17 3.60 -8.04
N ILE A 162 6.25 4.10 -8.60
CA ILE A 162 6.25 4.76 -9.91
C ILE A 162 6.90 3.81 -10.92
N ARG A 163 6.12 3.35 -11.90
CA ARG A 163 6.57 2.41 -12.93
C ARG A 163 6.73 3.06 -14.31
N ASP A 164 6.07 4.18 -14.54
CA ASP A 164 5.97 4.80 -15.85
C ASP A 164 6.12 6.33 -15.80
N LYS A 165 6.42 6.91 -16.96
CA LYS A 165 6.66 8.33 -17.11
C LYS A 165 5.41 9.17 -16.84
N ALA A 166 4.22 8.69 -17.20
CA ALA A 166 2.98 9.46 -17.01
C ALA A 166 2.70 9.66 -15.52
N THR A 167 2.87 8.61 -14.71
CA THR A 167 2.76 8.67 -13.25
C THR A 167 3.81 9.60 -12.64
N VAL A 168 5.09 9.54 -13.12
CA VAL A 168 6.15 10.48 -12.69
C VAL A 168 5.75 11.92 -12.95
N ASP A 169 5.32 12.22 -14.18
CA ASP A 169 5.01 13.61 -14.57
C ASP A 169 3.88 14.21 -13.73
N ILE A 170 2.86 13.42 -13.38
CA ILE A 170 1.75 13.87 -12.52
C ILE A 170 2.23 14.03 -11.08
N ALA A 171 2.98 13.08 -10.56
CA ALA A 171 3.51 13.13 -9.18
C ALA A 171 4.43 14.34 -8.97
N LEU A 172 5.32 14.63 -9.94
CA LEU A 172 6.19 15.81 -9.91
C LEU A 172 5.39 17.12 -9.98
N LYS A 173 4.38 17.19 -10.85
CA LYS A 173 3.50 18.36 -10.92
C LYS A 173 2.77 18.59 -9.59
N ALA A 174 2.23 17.53 -8.98
CA ALA A 174 1.59 17.61 -7.68
C ALA A 174 2.57 18.15 -6.62
N ALA A 175 3.79 17.60 -6.56
CA ALA A 175 4.82 18.02 -5.63
C ALA A 175 5.27 19.49 -5.81
N LEU A 176 5.18 20.02 -7.04
CA LEU A 176 5.51 21.41 -7.35
C LEU A 176 4.34 22.38 -7.14
N THR A 177 3.12 21.87 -7.01
CA THR A 177 1.89 22.67 -6.93
C THR A 177 1.19 22.61 -5.58
N GLY A 178 1.90 22.33 -4.51
CA GLY A 178 1.37 22.47 -3.14
C GLY A 178 1.08 21.15 -2.42
N HIS A 179 1.45 20.00 -2.98
CA HIS A 179 1.22 18.70 -2.35
C HIS A 179 2.53 18.08 -1.87
N LEU A 180 2.48 17.38 -0.75
CA LEU A 180 3.59 16.53 -0.31
C LEU A 180 3.38 15.12 -0.88
N VAL A 181 4.29 14.67 -1.74
CA VAL A 181 4.18 13.40 -2.47
C VAL A 181 5.22 12.41 -1.97
N PHE A 182 4.76 11.23 -1.58
CA PHE A 182 5.62 10.09 -1.24
C PHE A 182 5.55 9.03 -2.33
N SER A 183 6.67 8.39 -2.63
CA SER A 183 6.67 7.23 -3.52
C SER A 183 7.85 6.31 -3.29
N THR A 184 7.81 5.15 -3.94
CA THR A 184 8.94 4.23 -3.98
C THR A 184 9.48 4.08 -5.40
N LEU A 185 10.78 3.80 -5.46
CA LEU A 185 11.44 3.30 -6.66
C LEU A 185 12.12 1.97 -6.33
N HIS A 186 11.97 1.02 -7.23
CA HIS A 186 12.74 -0.20 -7.16
C HIS A 186 14.10 0.04 -7.78
N THR A 187 15.14 -0.01 -6.96
CA THR A 187 16.52 0.04 -7.41
C THR A 187 17.20 -1.28 -7.01
N ASN A 188 17.99 -1.82 -7.93
CA ASN A 188 18.75 -3.06 -7.67
C ASN A 188 20.16 -2.76 -7.15
N ASP A 189 20.53 -1.49 -7.04
CA ASP A 189 21.84 -0.99 -6.59
C ASP A 189 21.66 0.09 -5.51
#